data_bec3d404f1c6243bfb3615fa28bdd358
#
_entry.id   bec3d404f1c6243bfb3615fa28bdd358
#
_cell.length_a   1.000
_cell.length_b   1.000
_cell.length_c   1.000
_cell.angle_alpha   90.00
_cell.angle_beta   90.00
_cell.angle_gamma   90.00
#
_symmetry.space_group_name_H-M   'P 1'
#
loop_
_entity.id
_entity.type
_entity.pdbx_description
1 polymer ?
#
loop_
_entity_poly.entity_id
_entity_poly.type
_entity_poly.pdbx_seq_one_letter_code
_entity_poly.pdbx_strand_id
1 'polypeptide(L)'
;EGYFEPRIDIDAEAPDRVKLTLKPGNRTRVGELDIQIEGQGTQNRALANVKRRFGMAVGDPFVSSNWQSGKAALIDAMKRQGYLRARIARSTAQVDAAAAKARLTVVVDSGDRIAFGKVEVQGLSRYPEKIITDLQPFHEGDAYTDAALQTFQERLREAGYFSSVSAVPDTLALQEDPSLKAVPIRLVVEELKRHRLVYGLGYSTDDGFRGQVGFQDRSLFGLQMEASLVMSERRQRAFTNFRTPYDAEDRYYGFGGRVEREDEKGVVTFNSNAYVGYGQRERDIEAFTSLQLQQEEIHFRQSGQRDGVKALVLGKAWTLQRFDSQLNPSRGYGVKFEISGASKHALSDATFT
;
A
#
# COMPACT_ATOMS: atom_id res chain seq x y z
N GLU A 1 31.50 -22.09 2.96
CA GLU A 1 31.82 -20.67 3.23
C GLU A 1 32.88 -20.09 2.30
N GLY A 2 33.13 -20.72 1.14
CA GLY A 2 34.05 -20.23 0.12
C GLY A 2 35.47 -20.78 0.19
N TYR A 3 35.71 -21.78 0.99
CA TYR A 3 37.00 -22.48 1.08
C TYR A 3 36.85 -23.89 0.51
N PHE A 4 37.55 -24.21 -0.58
CA PHE A 4 37.40 -25.48 -1.31
C PHE A 4 38.63 -26.35 -1.28
N GLU A 5 39.72 -25.92 -0.62
CA GLU A 5 40.93 -26.68 -0.36
C GLU A 5 41.36 -26.64 1.12
N PRO A 6 40.47 -27.02 2.05
CA PRO A 6 40.89 -27.08 3.45
C PRO A 6 41.85 -28.24 3.68
N ARG A 7 42.88 -28.01 4.48
CA ARG A 7 43.77 -29.06 5.00
C ARG A 7 43.48 -29.26 6.48
N ILE A 8 43.36 -30.49 6.87
CA ILE A 8 43.18 -30.88 8.27
C ILE A 8 44.41 -31.68 8.70
N ASP A 9 45.20 -31.11 9.60
CA ASP A 9 46.30 -31.80 10.25
C ASP A 9 45.75 -32.43 11.54
N ILE A 10 46.00 -33.70 11.72
CA ILE A 10 45.55 -34.49 12.88
C ILE A 10 46.77 -34.92 13.66
N ASP A 11 46.95 -34.40 14.87
CA ASP A 11 48.02 -34.76 15.78
C ASP A 11 47.43 -35.51 16.98
N ALA A 12 47.91 -36.74 17.23
CA ALA A 12 47.57 -37.51 18.42
C ALA A 12 48.54 -37.12 19.54
N GLU A 13 48.15 -36.20 20.43
CA GLU A 13 48.98 -35.72 21.53
C GLU A 13 49.03 -36.73 22.71
N ALA A 14 47.97 -37.58 22.86
CA ALA A 14 47.88 -38.64 23.88
C ALA A 14 46.86 -39.69 23.46
N PRO A 15 46.73 -40.85 24.07
CA PRO A 15 45.79 -41.89 23.69
C PRO A 15 44.32 -41.47 23.70
N ASP A 16 43.99 -40.42 24.45
CA ASP A 16 42.63 -39.86 24.63
C ASP A 16 42.49 -38.44 24.11
N ARG A 17 43.51 -37.85 23.49
CA ARG A 17 43.48 -36.47 23.02
C ARG A 17 44.02 -36.37 21.59
N VAL A 18 43.14 -35.89 20.71
CA VAL A 18 43.45 -35.60 19.31
C VAL A 18 43.31 -34.08 19.07
N LYS A 19 44.36 -33.47 18.55
CA LYS A 19 44.37 -32.09 18.13
C LYS A 19 44.09 -32.00 16.63
N LEU A 20 43.03 -31.33 16.27
CA LEU A 20 42.67 -31.05 14.89
C LEU A 20 43.06 -29.60 14.55
N THR A 21 43.95 -29.43 13.60
CA THR A 21 44.31 -28.09 13.08
C THR A 21 43.75 -27.93 11.69
N LEU A 22 42.77 -27.06 11.54
CA LEU A 22 42.15 -26.76 10.25
C LEU A 22 42.85 -25.55 9.59
N LYS A 23 43.43 -25.78 8.42
CA LYS A 23 43.95 -24.72 7.54
C LYS A 23 42.96 -24.51 6.39
N PRO A 24 42.18 -23.42 6.39
CA PRO A 24 41.08 -23.24 5.43
C PRO A 24 41.53 -23.06 3.97
N GLY A 25 42.78 -22.72 3.72
CA GLY A 25 43.30 -22.43 2.38
C GLY A 25 42.89 -21.05 1.89
N ASN A 26 42.98 -20.82 0.57
CA ASN A 26 42.58 -19.56 -0.05
C ASN A 26 41.07 -19.52 -0.26
N ARG A 27 40.45 -18.36 0.03
CA ARG A 27 39.04 -18.16 -0.18
C ARG A 27 38.77 -18.02 -1.68
N THR A 28 37.95 -18.88 -2.25
CA THR A 28 37.56 -18.87 -3.66
C THR A 28 36.68 -17.66 -3.96
N ARG A 29 36.98 -16.96 -5.05
CA ARG A 29 36.23 -15.81 -5.53
C ARG A 29 35.56 -16.08 -6.87
N VAL A 30 34.48 -15.36 -7.16
CA VAL A 30 33.81 -15.39 -8.46
C VAL A 30 34.76 -14.78 -9.49
N GLY A 31 35.29 -15.61 -10.40
CA GLY A 31 36.13 -15.16 -11.51
C GLY A 31 35.33 -14.76 -12.74
N GLU A 32 34.20 -15.43 -12.98
CA GLU A 32 33.32 -15.19 -14.10
C GLU A 32 31.87 -15.48 -13.68
N LEU A 33 30.93 -14.63 -14.11
CA LEU A 33 29.49 -14.80 -13.87
C LEU A 33 28.76 -14.53 -15.19
N ASP A 34 28.18 -15.60 -15.77
CA ASP A 34 27.36 -15.54 -16.97
C ASP A 34 25.91 -15.88 -16.63
N ILE A 35 24.99 -14.94 -16.88
CA ILE A 35 23.55 -15.11 -16.68
C ILE A 35 22.86 -14.91 -18.03
N GLN A 36 22.24 -15.98 -18.52
CA GLN A 36 21.51 -16.02 -19.78
C GLN A 36 20.02 -16.20 -19.51
N ILE A 37 19.19 -15.55 -20.33
CA ILE A 37 17.74 -15.65 -20.30
C ILE A 37 17.30 -16.22 -21.65
N GLU A 38 16.57 -17.31 -21.64
CA GLU A 38 15.95 -17.95 -22.80
C GLU A 38 14.43 -17.74 -22.75
N GLY A 39 13.75 -17.97 -23.88
CA GLY A 39 12.30 -17.82 -24.00
C GLY A 39 11.85 -16.37 -24.26
N GLN A 40 10.56 -16.07 -24.08
CA GLN A 40 9.97 -14.77 -24.39
C GLN A 40 10.55 -13.63 -23.55
N GLY A 41 11.08 -13.92 -22.37
CA GLY A 41 11.71 -12.94 -21.47
C GLY A 41 12.95 -12.26 -22.06
N THR A 42 13.59 -12.85 -23.06
CA THR A 42 14.78 -12.30 -23.74
C THR A 42 14.55 -10.88 -24.28
N GLN A 43 13.34 -10.60 -24.75
CA GLN A 43 12.97 -9.30 -25.36
C GLN A 43 12.45 -8.29 -24.30
N ASN A 44 12.26 -8.69 -23.06
CA ASN A 44 11.71 -7.83 -22.03
C ASN A 44 12.78 -6.94 -21.39
N ARG A 45 12.75 -5.64 -21.70
CA ARG A 45 13.68 -4.65 -21.14
C ARG A 45 13.64 -4.57 -19.61
N ALA A 46 12.51 -4.84 -18.98
CA ALA A 46 12.41 -4.87 -17.52
C ALA A 46 13.28 -5.96 -16.89
N LEU A 47 13.54 -7.06 -17.62
CA LEU A 47 14.41 -8.15 -17.19
C LEU A 47 15.90 -7.85 -17.39
N ALA A 48 16.28 -6.84 -18.15
CA ALA A 48 17.69 -6.45 -18.31
C ALA A 48 18.37 -6.11 -16.96
N ASN A 49 17.60 -5.59 -16.01
CA ASN A 49 18.08 -5.26 -14.66
C ASN A 49 18.01 -6.44 -13.68
N VAL A 50 17.39 -7.56 -14.06
CA VAL A 50 17.26 -8.75 -13.18
C VAL A 50 18.61 -9.35 -12.85
N LYS A 51 19.54 -9.32 -13.82
CA LYS A 51 20.93 -9.80 -13.62
C LYS A 51 21.62 -9.08 -12.45
N ARG A 52 21.34 -7.78 -12.23
CA ARG A 52 21.90 -7.01 -11.10
C ARG A 52 21.37 -7.45 -9.73
N ARG A 53 20.25 -8.15 -9.68
CA ARG A 53 19.63 -8.65 -8.44
C ARG A 53 20.15 -10.02 -8.02
N PHE A 54 21.07 -10.58 -8.77
CA PHE A 54 21.65 -11.89 -8.46
C PHE A 54 22.38 -11.94 -7.11
N GLY A 55 22.81 -10.78 -6.61
CA GLY A 55 23.42 -10.67 -5.28
C GLY A 55 24.85 -11.19 -5.19
N MET A 56 25.46 -11.50 -6.33
CA MET A 56 26.88 -11.84 -6.45
C MET A 56 27.45 -11.17 -7.69
N ALA A 57 28.69 -10.72 -7.59
CA ALA A 57 29.44 -10.10 -8.67
C ALA A 57 30.82 -10.76 -8.84
N VAL A 58 31.46 -10.52 -9.97
CA VAL A 58 32.86 -10.92 -10.19
C VAL A 58 33.74 -10.25 -9.14
N GLY A 59 34.59 -11.05 -8.49
CA GLY A 59 35.43 -10.64 -7.36
C GLY A 59 34.86 -10.96 -5.97
N ASP A 60 33.55 -11.19 -5.86
CA ASP A 60 32.94 -11.57 -4.58
C ASP A 60 33.40 -12.95 -4.12
N PRO A 61 33.41 -13.22 -2.81
CA PRO A 61 33.61 -14.57 -2.31
C PRO A 61 32.52 -15.53 -2.81
N PHE A 62 32.90 -16.68 -3.35
CA PHE A 62 31.95 -17.70 -3.76
C PHE A 62 31.42 -18.45 -2.53
N VAL A 63 30.14 -18.23 -2.20
CA VAL A 63 29.45 -18.89 -1.10
C VAL A 63 28.25 -19.65 -1.65
N SER A 64 28.11 -20.93 -1.37
CA SER A 64 27.05 -21.77 -1.93
C SER A 64 25.63 -21.28 -1.57
N SER A 65 25.42 -20.72 -0.38
CA SER A 65 24.12 -20.13 0.01
C SER A 65 23.76 -18.91 -0.84
N ASN A 66 24.75 -18.03 -1.11
CA ASN A 66 24.54 -16.86 -1.96
C ASN A 66 24.25 -17.27 -3.42
N TRP A 67 24.90 -18.33 -3.90
CA TRP A 67 24.61 -18.92 -5.20
C TRP A 67 23.16 -19.40 -5.33
N GLN A 68 22.65 -20.12 -4.30
CA GLN A 68 21.26 -20.58 -4.29
C GLN A 68 20.28 -19.40 -4.17
N SER A 69 20.56 -18.46 -3.27
CA SER A 69 19.72 -17.26 -3.09
C SER A 69 19.68 -16.39 -4.35
N GLY A 70 20.81 -16.26 -5.06
CA GLY A 70 20.88 -15.53 -6.33
C GLY A 70 19.98 -16.14 -7.40
N LYS A 71 19.99 -17.47 -7.54
CA LYS A 71 19.11 -18.19 -8.47
C LYS A 71 17.63 -18.01 -8.11
N ALA A 72 17.28 -18.10 -6.83
CA ALA A 72 15.92 -17.87 -6.37
C ALA A 72 15.46 -16.43 -6.68
N ALA A 73 16.33 -15.44 -6.41
CA ALA A 73 16.04 -14.04 -6.70
C ALA A 73 15.81 -13.75 -8.20
N LEU A 74 16.52 -14.46 -9.11
CA LEU A 74 16.27 -14.37 -10.55
C LEU A 74 14.86 -14.87 -10.90
N ILE A 75 14.49 -16.04 -10.42
CA ILE A 75 13.16 -16.63 -10.67
C ILE A 75 12.06 -15.73 -10.11
N ASP A 76 12.20 -15.25 -8.88
CA ASP A 76 11.22 -14.34 -8.27
C ASP A 76 11.08 -13.03 -9.05
N ALA A 77 12.20 -12.49 -9.53
CA ALA A 77 12.15 -11.28 -10.35
C ALA A 77 11.44 -11.50 -11.70
N MET A 78 11.59 -12.68 -12.30
CA MET A 78 10.86 -13.06 -13.51
C MET A 78 9.37 -13.25 -13.25
N LYS A 79 9.02 -13.96 -12.18
CA LYS A 79 7.62 -14.18 -11.78
C LYS A 79 6.90 -12.86 -11.55
N ARG A 80 7.54 -11.89 -10.91
CA ARG A 80 6.98 -10.53 -10.72
C ARG A 80 6.67 -9.80 -12.03
N GLN A 81 7.31 -10.16 -13.14
CA GLN A 81 7.09 -9.59 -14.46
C GLN A 81 6.15 -10.41 -15.35
N GLY A 82 5.49 -11.42 -14.78
CA GLY A 82 4.50 -12.25 -15.48
C GLY A 82 5.03 -13.55 -16.07
N TYR A 83 6.30 -13.87 -15.84
CA TYR A 83 6.86 -15.16 -16.27
C TYR A 83 6.71 -16.20 -15.14
N LEU A 84 5.46 -16.56 -14.84
CA LEU A 84 5.14 -17.43 -13.70
C LEU A 84 5.67 -18.86 -13.84
N ARG A 85 5.99 -19.30 -15.07
CA ARG A 85 6.61 -20.59 -15.39
C ARG A 85 8.15 -20.54 -15.46
N ALA A 86 8.75 -19.41 -15.09
CA ALA A 86 10.21 -19.27 -15.12
C ALA A 86 10.89 -20.31 -14.24
N ARG A 87 11.96 -20.91 -14.78
CA ARG A 87 12.74 -21.96 -14.12
C ARG A 87 14.22 -21.85 -14.48
N ILE A 88 15.07 -22.42 -13.65
CA ILE A 88 16.47 -22.60 -13.99
C ILE A 88 16.57 -23.78 -14.97
N ALA A 89 16.92 -23.49 -16.22
CA ALA A 89 17.16 -24.51 -17.24
C ALA A 89 18.50 -25.19 -17.02
N ARG A 90 19.55 -24.42 -16.66
CA ARG A 90 20.89 -24.93 -16.38
C ARG A 90 21.57 -24.03 -15.34
N SER A 91 22.29 -24.62 -14.40
CA SER A 91 23.17 -23.87 -13.51
C SER A 91 24.43 -24.67 -13.22
N THR A 92 25.58 -24.04 -13.41
CA THR A 92 26.87 -24.67 -13.22
C THR A 92 27.77 -23.74 -12.40
N ALA A 93 28.41 -24.29 -11.39
CA ALA A 93 29.48 -23.63 -10.64
C ALA A 93 30.73 -24.50 -10.73
N GLN A 94 31.70 -24.07 -11.52
CA GLN A 94 32.99 -24.73 -11.66
C GLN A 94 33.99 -24.01 -10.79
N VAL A 95 34.53 -24.72 -9.79
CA VAL A 95 35.51 -24.18 -8.85
C VAL A 95 36.90 -24.73 -9.22
N ASP A 96 37.83 -23.82 -9.52
CA ASP A 96 39.24 -24.08 -9.59
C ASP A 96 39.84 -23.73 -8.22
N ALA A 97 40.05 -24.76 -7.40
CA ALA A 97 40.53 -24.59 -6.06
C ALA A 97 42.00 -24.08 -6.05
N ALA A 98 42.84 -24.54 -6.99
CA ALA A 98 44.24 -24.10 -7.10
C ALA A 98 44.36 -22.62 -7.46
N ALA A 99 43.51 -22.13 -8.41
CA ALA A 99 43.44 -20.72 -8.77
C ALA A 99 42.60 -19.89 -7.81
N ALA A 100 41.92 -20.52 -6.84
CA ALA A 100 40.92 -19.92 -5.94
C ALA A 100 39.85 -19.09 -6.69
N LYS A 101 39.37 -19.58 -7.84
CA LYS A 101 38.38 -18.94 -8.71
C LYS A 101 37.21 -19.87 -8.99
N ALA A 102 36.01 -19.26 -9.11
CA ALA A 102 34.80 -19.94 -9.53
C ALA A 102 34.26 -19.32 -10.82
N ARG A 103 33.92 -20.17 -11.80
CA ARG A 103 33.16 -19.80 -13.00
C ARG A 103 31.71 -20.22 -12.79
N LEU A 104 30.80 -19.25 -12.88
CA LEU A 104 29.39 -19.42 -12.61
C LEU A 104 28.57 -19.17 -13.87
N THR A 105 27.73 -20.12 -14.25
CA THR A 105 26.82 -20.01 -15.39
C THR A 105 25.40 -20.34 -14.95
N VAL A 106 24.44 -19.45 -15.23
CA VAL A 106 23.02 -19.66 -14.99
C VAL A 106 22.25 -19.38 -16.28
N VAL A 107 21.50 -20.36 -16.73
CA VAL A 107 20.55 -20.22 -17.84
C VAL A 107 19.14 -20.33 -17.27
N VAL A 108 18.35 -19.27 -17.45
CA VAL A 108 16.97 -19.20 -17.00
C VAL A 108 16.04 -19.27 -18.20
N ASP A 109 15.19 -20.27 -18.23
CA ASP A 109 14.07 -20.35 -19.15
C ASP A 109 12.89 -19.54 -18.57
N SER A 110 12.54 -18.43 -19.22
CA SER A 110 11.42 -17.59 -18.78
C SER A 110 10.06 -18.25 -19.01
N GLY A 111 9.96 -19.15 -19.96
CA GLY A 111 8.69 -19.59 -20.50
C GLY A 111 7.91 -18.44 -21.17
N ASP A 112 6.62 -18.65 -21.34
CA ASP A 112 5.70 -17.64 -21.89
C ASP A 112 5.28 -16.64 -20.80
N ARG A 113 4.98 -15.41 -21.23
CA ARG A 113 4.37 -14.42 -20.36
C ARG A 113 2.91 -14.77 -20.13
N ILE A 114 2.51 -14.86 -18.88
CA ILE A 114 1.15 -15.22 -18.45
C ILE A 114 0.32 -13.93 -18.32
N ALA A 115 -0.97 -14.02 -18.69
CA ALA A 115 -1.94 -12.95 -18.50
C ALA A 115 -2.72 -13.13 -17.19
N PHE A 116 -3.41 -12.08 -16.74
CA PHE A 116 -4.42 -12.19 -15.70
C PHE A 116 -5.61 -13.00 -16.23
N GLY A 117 -6.05 -13.98 -15.47
CA GLY A 117 -7.30 -14.68 -15.66
C GLY A 117 -8.42 -14.10 -14.81
N LYS A 118 -9.48 -14.88 -14.65
CA LYS A 118 -10.64 -14.52 -13.83
C LYS A 118 -10.25 -14.34 -12.36
N VAL A 119 -10.84 -13.33 -11.72
CA VAL A 119 -10.75 -13.15 -10.25
C VAL A 119 -11.86 -13.99 -9.60
N GLU A 120 -11.45 -14.92 -8.76
CA GLU A 120 -12.34 -15.78 -7.97
C GLU A 120 -12.43 -15.27 -6.56
N VAL A 121 -13.60 -14.75 -6.18
CA VAL A 121 -13.82 -14.06 -4.92
C VAL A 121 -14.36 -15.03 -3.87
N GLN A 122 -13.75 -15.03 -2.69
CA GLN A 122 -14.18 -15.80 -1.52
C GLN A 122 -14.33 -14.87 -0.30
N GLY A 123 -15.36 -15.12 0.53
CA GLY A 123 -15.60 -14.37 1.76
C GLY A 123 -16.48 -13.11 1.58
N LEU A 124 -16.95 -12.82 0.35
CA LEU A 124 -17.88 -11.74 0.06
C LEU A 124 -19.33 -12.21 0.28
N SER A 125 -20.07 -11.53 1.13
CA SER A 125 -21.47 -11.86 1.44
C SER A 125 -22.36 -10.65 1.68
N ARG A 126 -21.79 -9.55 2.19
CA ARG A 126 -22.52 -8.37 2.66
C ARG A 126 -22.46 -7.21 1.66
N TYR A 127 -21.32 -7.06 1.02
CA TYR A 127 -21.09 -5.96 0.08
C TYR A 127 -21.24 -6.42 -1.37
N PRO A 128 -21.66 -5.54 -2.30
CA PRO A 128 -21.81 -5.90 -3.70
C PRO A 128 -20.45 -6.17 -4.37
N GLU A 129 -20.39 -7.16 -5.23
CA GLU A 129 -19.18 -7.55 -6.01
C GLU A 129 -18.63 -6.37 -6.85
N LYS A 130 -19.51 -5.43 -7.21
CA LYS A 130 -19.13 -4.21 -7.92
C LYS A 130 -18.01 -3.42 -7.23
N ILE A 131 -17.90 -3.45 -5.90
CA ILE A 131 -16.79 -2.79 -5.17
C ILE A 131 -15.44 -3.43 -5.55
N ILE A 132 -15.41 -4.73 -5.79
CA ILE A 132 -14.20 -5.44 -6.19
C ILE A 132 -13.84 -5.11 -7.63
N THR A 133 -14.83 -5.16 -8.53
CA THR A 133 -14.61 -4.90 -9.96
C THR A 133 -14.23 -3.45 -10.26
N ASP A 134 -14.81 -2.47 -9.54
CA ASP A 134 -14.48 -1.06 -9.70
C ASP A 134 -13.05 -0.71 -9.23
N LEU A 135 -12.50 -1.49 -8.28
CA LEU A 135 -11.16 -1.29 -7.74
C LEU A 135 -10.08 -2.13 -8.42
N GLN A 136 -10.46 -2.97 -9.38
CA GLN A 136 -9.55 -3.86 -10.10
C GLN A 136 -8.75 -3.06 -11.16
N PRO A 137 -7.40 -2.94 -11.03
CA PRO A 137 -6.58 -2.14 -11.93
C PRO A 137 -6.16 -2.87 -13.21
N PHE A 138 -6.68 -4.07 -13.46
CA PHE A 138 -6.38 -4.92 -14.62
C PHE A 138 -7.64 -5.63 -15.09
N HIS A 139 -7.64 -6.08 -16.33
CA HIS A 139 -8.70 -6.89 -16.92
C HIS A 139 -8.21 -8.30 -17.22
N GLU A 140 -9.14 -9.23 -17.41
CA GLU A 140 -8.80 -10.55 -17.91
C GLU A 140 -8.13 -10.44 -19.29
N GLY A 141 -6.99 -11.10 -19.45
CA GLY A 141 -6.15 -11.01 -20.64
C GLY A 141 -5.02 -9.99 -20.59
N ASP A 142 -5.04 -9.05 -19.65
CA ASP A 142 -3.93 -8.13 -19.44
C ASP A 142 -2.68 -8.89 -18.95
N ALA A 143 -1.51 -8.40 -19.33
CA ALA A 143 -0.26 -9.04 -18.91
C ALA A 143 -0.10 -9.01 -17.38
N TYR A 144 0.07 -10.18 -16.78
CA TYR A 144 0.27 -10.29 -15.33
C TYR A 144 1.50 -9.53 -14.88
N THR A 145 1.34 -8.78 -13.80
CA THR A 145 2.45 -8.21 -13.02
C THR A 145 2.10 -8.25 -11.54
N ASP A 146 3.08 -8.56 -10.72
CA ASP A 146 2.93 -8.57 -9.26
C ASP A 146 2.55 -7.17 -8.72
N ALA A 147 3.08 -6.12 -9.35
CA ALA A 147 2.76 -4.74 -8.99
C ALA A 147 1.27 -4.41 -9.16
N ALA A 148 0.63 -4.83 -10.26
CA ALA A 148 -0.80 -4.62 -10.47
C ALA A 148 -1.63 -5.39 -9.44
N LEU A 149 -1.22 -6.63 -9.11
CA LEU A 149 -1.89 -7.42 -8.09
C LEU A 149 -1.76 -6.79 -6.68
N GLN A 150 -0.59 -6.25 -6.34
CA GLN A 150 -0.37 -5.52 -5.08
C GLN A 150 -1.23 -4.25 -5.02
N THR A 151 -1.26 -3.45 -6.10
CA THR A 151 -2.14 -2.28 -6.20
C THR A 151 -3.60 -2.64 -5.99
N PHE A 152 -4.05 -3.76 -6.56
CA PHE A 152 -5.42 -4.26 -6.35
C PHE A 152 -5.70 -4.55 -4.86
N GLN A 153 -4.80 -5.24 -4.20
CA GLN A 153 -4.94 -5.52 -2.77
C GLN A 153 -4.94 -4.24 -1.93
N GLU A 154 -4.09 -3.28 -2.26
CA GLU A 154 -4.01 -1.99 -1.56
C GLU A 154 -5.30 -1.19 -1.72
N ARG A 155 -5.83 -1.06 -2.95
CA ARG A 155 -7.11 -0.39 -3.22
C ARG A 155 -8.26 -1.02 -2.43
N LEU A 156 -8.34 -2.34 -2.38
CA LEU A 156 -9.38 -3.05 -1.62
C LEU A 156 -9.25 -2.84 -0.11
N ARG A 157 -8.03 -2.84 0.45
CA ARG A 157 -7.81 -2.55 1.88
C ARG A 157 -8.21 -1.14 2.25
N GLU A 158 -7.86 -0.17 1.41
CA GLU A 158 -8.14 1.25 1.64
C GLU A 158 -9.61 1.63 1.39
N ALA A 159 -10.34 0.83 0.65
CA ALA A 159 -11.76 1.06 0.40
C ALA A 159 -12.64 1.05 1.67
N GLY A 160 -12.13 0.45 2.78
CA GLY A 160 -12.78 0.50 4.10
C GLY A 160 -13.92 -0.50 4.29
N TYR A 161 -14.05 -1.50 3.41
CA TYR A 161 -15.05 -2.56 3.51
C TYR A 161 -14.52 -3.85 4.12
N PHE A 162 -13.21 -4.06 4.08
CA PHE A 162 -12.56 -5.32 4.42
C PHE A 162 -11.57 -5.15 5.58
N SER A 163 -11.54 -6.11 6.49
CA SER A 163 -10.53 -6.21 7.56
C SER A 163 -9.26 -6.91 7.06
N SER A 164 -9.42 -7.84 6.11
CA SER A 164 -8.33 -8.58 5.49
C SER A 164 -8.59 -8.74 3.99
N VAL A 165 -7.53 -8.62 3.20
CA VAL A 165 -7.54 -8.83 1.75
C VAL A 165 -6.29 -9.59 1.37
N SER A 166 -6.46 -10.71 0.69
CA SER A 166 -5.39 -11.51 0.12
C SER A 166 -5.74 -11.90 -1.32
N ALA A 167 -4.97 -11.41 -2.30
CA ALA A 167 -5.09 -11.80 -3.68
C ALA A 167 -3.81 -12.50 -4.12
N VAL A 168 -3.92 -13.74 -4.60
CA VAL A 168 -2.79 -14.55 -5.02
C VAL A 168 -3.08 -15.21 -6.36
N PRO A 169 -2.07 -15.32 -7.26
CA PRO A 169 -2.24 -16.08 -8.48
C PRO A 169 -2.32 -17.58 -8.16
N ASP A 170 -3.27 -18.28 -8.78
CA ASP A 170 -3.38 -19.73 -8.65
C ASP A 170 -2.34 -20.42 -9.54
N THR A 171 -1.12 -20.50 -9.02
CA THR A 171 0.00 -21.13 -9.73
C THR A 171 -0.15 -22.66 -9.83
N LEU A 172 -1.02 -23.28 -9.00
CA LEU A 172 -1.30 -24.71 -9.11
C LEU A 172 -2.07 -24.99 -10.39
N ALA A 173 -3.07 -24.18 -10.73
CA ALA A 173 -3.79 -24.29 -11.99
C ALA A 173 -2.84 -24.24 -13.22
N LEU A 174 -1.79 -23.39 -13.16
CA LEU A 174 -0.78 -23.33 -14.22
C LEU A 174 0.12 -24.58 -14.31
N GLN A 175 0.26 -25.32 -13.21
CA GLN A 175 1.02 -26.58 -13.21
C GLN A 175 0.18 -27.76 -13.70
N GLU A 176 -1.12 -27.77 -13.35
CA GLU A 176 -2.06 -28.80 -13.75
C GLU A 176 -2.40 -28.71 -15.24
N ASP A 177 -2.53 -27.48 -15.77
CA ASP A 177 -2.76 -27.26 -17.20
C ASP A 177 -1.66 -26.36 -17.81
N PRO A 178 -0.67 -27.00 -18.48
CA PRO A 178 0.38 -26.26 -19.17
C PRO A 178 -0.11 -25.39 -20.34
N SER A 179 -1.31 -25.62 -20.86
CA SER A 179 -1.88 -24.86 -21.99
C SER A 179 -2.46 -23.51 -21.59
N LEU A 180 -2.73 -23.28 -20.29
CA LEU A 180 -3.26 -22.02 -19.77
C LEU A 180 -2.31 -20.86 -20.07
N LYS A 181 -2.84 -19.82 -20.69
CA LYS A 181 -2.13 -18.55 -20.96
C LYS A 181 -2.47 -17.43 -19.98
N ALA A 182 -3.44 -17.66 -19.11
CA ALA A 182 -3.89 -16.72 -18.09
C ALA A 182 -3.98 -17.42 -16.74
N VAL A 183 -3.55 -16.75 -15.66
CA VAL A 183 -3.58 -17.30 -14.30
C VAL A 183 -4.82 -16.80 -13.57
N PRO A 184 -5.69 -17.70 -13.06
CA PRO A 184 -6.76 -17.28 -12.16
C PRO A 184 -6.21 -16.59 -10.93
N ILE A 185 -6.91 -15.57 -10.45
CA ILE A 185 -6.55 -14.85 -9.22
C ILE A 185 -7.54 -15.25 -8.14
N ARG A 186 -7.04 -15.87 -7.08
CA ARG A 186 -7.83 -16.19 -5.90
C ARG A 186 -7.80 -14.99 -4.96
N LEU A 187 -8.96 -14.33 -4.82
CA LEU A 187 -9.18 -13.22 -3.92
C LEU A 187 -9.96 -13.70 -2.68
N VAL A 188 -9.33 -13.64 -1.53
CA VAL A 188 -9.96 -13.93 -0.23
C VAL A 188 -10.11 -12.63 0.55
N VAL A 189 -11.33 -12.30 0.93
CA VAL A 189 -11.64 -11.09 1.70
C VAL A 189 -12.36 -11.46 3.00
N GLU A 190 -12.10 -10.67 4.03
CA GLU A 190 -12.86 -10.70 5.30
C GLU A 190 -13.58 -9.36 5.45
N GLU A 191 -14.90 -9.40 5.48
CA GLU A 191 -15.73 -8.19 5.51
C GLU A 191 -15.79 -7.56 6.90
N LEU A 192 -15.62 -6.25 6.96
CA LEU A 192 -15.95 -5.45 8.15
C LEU A 192 -17.47 -5.42 8.37
N LYS A 193 -17.89 -5.29 9.62
CA LYS A 193 -19.30 -5.05 9.95
C LYS A 193 -19.75 -3.73 9.31
N ARG A 194 -20.96 -3.72 8.76
CA ARG A 194 -21.53 -2.54 8.12
C ARG A 194 -21.54 -1.31 9.03
N HIS A 195 -22.00 -1.50 10.27
CA HIS A 195 -22.11 -0.42 11.24
C HIS A 195 -20.97 -0.47 12.25
N ARG A 196 -20.45 0.71 12.58
CA ARG A 196 -19.50 0.91 13.67
C ARG A 196 -20.02 2.04 14.56
N LEU A 197 -20.17 1.75 15.84
CA LEU A 197 -20.50 2.73 16.87
C LEU A 197 -19.28 2.93 17.76
N VAL A 198 -18.95 4.19 18.02
CA VAL A 198 -17.87 4.60 18.91
C VAL A 198 -18.45 5.57 19.92
N TYR A 199 -18.16 5.37 21.20
CA TYR A 199 -18.53 6.31 22.25
C TYR A 199 -17.34 6.57 23.14
N GLY A 200 -17.28 7.74 23.71
CA GLY A 200 -16.21 8.16 24.60
C GLY A 200 -16.71 9.16 25.63
N LEU A 201 -16.15 9.09 26.82
CA LEU A 201 -16.34 10.03 27.89
C LEU A 201 -14.97 10.53 28.33
N GLY A 202 -14.87 11.81 28.67
CA GLY A 202 -13.63 12.41 29.10
C GLY A 202 -13.89 13.66 29.96
N TYR A 203 -12.83 14.14 30.58
CA TYR A 203 -12.82 15.38 31.32
C TYR A 203 -11.55 16.15 30.98
N SER A 204 -11.69 17.45 30.76
CA SER A 204 -10.56 18.37 30.64
C SER A 204 -10.78 19.62 31.49
N THR A 205 -9.71 20.27 31.88
CA THR A 205 -9.78 21.52 32.66
C THR A 205 -10.36 22.69 31.84
N ASP A 206 -10.25 22.62 30.51
CA ASP A 206 -10.70 23.70 29.62
C ASP A 206 -12.17 23.54 29.23
N ASP A 207 -12.59 22.32 28.86
CA ASP A 207 -13.92 22.04 28.32
C ASP A 207 -14.90 21.37 29.30
N GLY A 208 -14.42 21.02 30.53
CA GLY A 208 -15.21 20.29 31.53
C GLY A 208 -15.43 18.82 31.12
N PHE A 209 -16.60 18.30 31.43
CA PHE A 209 -17.03 16.96 31.00
C PHE A 209 -17.32 16.92 29.51
N ARG A 210 -16.84 15.87 28.84
CA ARG A 210 -17.03 15.67 27.41
C ARG A 210 -17.61 14.28 27.15
N GLY A 211 -18.67 14.23 26.35
CA GLY A 211 -19.24 13.02 25.76
C GLY A 211 -19.06 13.03 24.26
N GLN A 212 -18.83 11.87 23.67
CA GLN A 212 -18.70 11.69 22.23
C GLN A 212 -19.42 10.43 21.78
N VAL A 213 -20.17 10.53 20.67
CA VAL A 213 -20.76 9.40 19.97
C VAL A 213 -20.39 9.54 18.48
N GLY A 214 -19.84 8.49 17.90
CA GLY A 214 -19.54 8.39 16.48
C GLY A 214 -20.26 7.18 15.89
N PHE A 215 -20.83 7.34 14.72
CA PHE A 215 -21.50 6.30 13.96
C PHE A 215 -20.96 6.26 12.53
N GLN A 216 -20.70 5.06 12.03
CA GLN A 216 -20.28 4.82 10.66
C GLN A 216 -21.15 3.74 10.04
N ASP A 217 -21.72 4.02 8.87
CA ASP A 217 -22.35 3.03 7.99
C ASP A 217 -21.54 2.94 6.68
N ARG A 218 -21.02 1.77 6.38
CA ARG A 218 -20.17 1.55 5.21
C ARG A 218 -20.92 1.42 3.90
N SER A 219 -22.26 1.29 3.94
CA SER A 219 -23.09 1.07 2.73
C SER A 219 -24.51 1.61 2.91
N LEU A 220 -24.66 2.84 3.37
CA LEU A 220 -25.95 3.52 3.46
C LEU A 220 -26.38 3.98 2.07
N PHE A 221 -27.34 3.28 1.44
CA PHE A 221 -27.77 3.53 0.05
C PHE A 221 -26.61 3.52 -0.96
N GLY A 222 -25.59 2.68 -0.74
CA GLY A 222 -24.40 2.62 -1.60
C GLY A 222 -23.31 3.65 -1.27
N LEU A 223 -23.52 4.51 -0.29
CA LEU A 223 -22.57 5.51 0.18
C LEU A 223 -21.92 5.07 1.50
N GLN A 224 -20.68 5.46 1.72
CA GLN A 224 -20.08 5.42 3.04
C GLN A 224 -20.50 6.67 3.81
N MET A 225 -21.01 6.48 5.01
CA MET A 225 -21.48 7.55 5.89
C MET A 225 -20.72 7.52 7.20
N GLU A 226 -20.31 8.71 7.65
CA GLU A 226 -19.75 8.93 8.97
C GLU A 226 -20.47 10.10 9.65
N ALA A 227 -20.87 9.91 10.90
CA ALA A 227 -21.44 10.97 11.72
C ALA A 227 -20.82 10.96 13.11
N SER A 228 -20.67 12.14 13.69
CA SER A 228 -20.20 12.26 15.08
C SER A 228 -20.88 13.42 15.79
N LEU A 229 -21.17 13.21 17.05
CA LEU A 229 -21.64 14.20 18.00
C LEU A 229 -20.66 14.27 19.15
N VAL A 230 -20.15 15.45 19.43
CA VAL A 230 -19.31 15.77 20.58
C VAL A 230 -20.01 16.86 21.41
N MET A 231 -20.16 16.63 22.69
CA MET A 231 -20.77 17.57 23.63
C MET A 231 -19.88 17.76 24.84
N SER A 232 -19.53 18.99 25.12
CA SER A 232 -18.92 19.43 26.36
C SER A 232 -19.65 20.67 26.89
N GLU A 233 -19.23 21.15 28.08
CA GLU A 233 -19.85 22.36 28.65
C GLU A 233 -19.65 23.60 27.77
N ARG A 234 -18.49 23.70 27.11
CA ARG A 234 -18.15 24.86 26.27
C ARG A 234 -18.29 24.63 24.79
N ARG A 235 -18.16 23.36 24.33
CA ARG A 235 -18.14 23.04 22.91
C ARG A 235 -19.14 21.95 22.58
N GLN A 236 -20.00 22.20 21.60
CA GLN A 236 -20.86 21.20 20.99
C GLN A 236 -20.58 21.17 19.51
N ARG A 237 -20.35 19.96 18.98
CA ARG A 237 -20.05 19.75 17.57
C ARG A 237 -20.81 18.54 17.05
N ALA A 238 -21.47 18.71 15.92
CA ALA A 238 -21.99 17.59 15.15
C ALA A 238 -21.51 17.68 13.71
N PHE A 239 -21.19 16.53 13.12
CA PHE A 239 -20.92 16.47 11.69
C PHE A 239 -21.47 15.18 11.08
N THR A 240 -21.70 15.24 9.78
CA THR A 240 -21.97 14.07 8.95
C THR A 240 -21.29 14.23 7.61
N ASN A 241 -20.67 13.14 7.14
CA ASN A 241 -20.00 13.05 5.85
C ASN A 241 -20.52 11.83 5.12
N PHE A 242 -20.72 12.00 3.82
CA PHE A 242 -21.06 10.94 2.88
C PHE A 242 -20.03 10.89 1.78
N ARG A 243 -19.68 9.70 1.34
CA ARG A 243 -18.73 9.50 0.26
C ARG A 243 -19.17 8.32 -0.60
N THR A 244 -19.06 8.46 -1.92
CA THR A 244 -19.18 7.31 -2.82
C THR A 244 -17.98 6.37 -2.62
N PRO A 245 -18.09 5.08 -2.91
CA PRO A 245 -16.92 4.24 -3.14
C PRO A 245 -16.00 4.86 -4.20
N TYR A 246 -14.73 4.48 -4.19
CA TYR A 246 -13.83 4.79 -5.31
C TYR A 246 -14.29 4.04 -6.57
N ASP A 247 -14.19 4.71 -7.71
CA ASP A 247 -14.38 4.06 -9.02
C ASP A 247 -13.06 3.50 -9.57
N ALA A 248 -13.10 2.96 -10.79
CA ALA A 248 -11.94 2.34 -11.45
C ALA A 248 -10.76 3.31 -11.68
N GLU A 249 -11.03 4.62 -11.74
CA GLU A 249 -10.05 5.67 -11.91
C GLU A 249 -9.64 6.33 -10.58
N ASP A 250 -9.91 5.68 -9.44
CA ASP A 250 -9.64 6.18 -8.08
C ASP A 250 -10.31 7.54 -7.77
N ARG A 251 -11.53 7.76 -8.29
CA ARG A 251 -12.33 8.97 -8.06
C ARG A 251 -13.47 8.70 -7.10
N TYR A 252 -13.88 9.73 -6.36
CA TYR A 252 -15.05 9.68 -5.48
C TYR A 252 -15.71 11.04 -5.37
N TYR A 253 -16.97 11.05 -4.99
CA TYR A 253 -17.72 12.24 -4.61
C TYR A 253 -17.97 12.21 -3.10
N GLY A 254 -17.86 13.39 -2.48
CA GLY A 254 -18.12 13.57 -1.07
C GLY A 254 -19.03 14.75 -0.82
N PHE A 255 -19.93 14.64 0.15
CA PHE A 255 -20.71 15.75 0.64
C PHE A 255 -20.96 15.58 2.13
N GLY A 256 -21.22 16.68 2.80
CA GLY A 256 -21.44 16.64 4.23
C GLY A 256 -21.62 18.01 4.84
N GLY A 257 -21.68 18.01 6.16
CA GLY A 257 -21.82 19.24 6.91
C GLY A 257 -21.36 19.10 8.34
N ARG A 258 -21.07 20.25 8.92
CA ARG A 258 -20.66 20.40 10.32
C ARG A 258 -21.40 21.59 10.92
N VAL A 259 -21.81 21.43 12.14
CA VAL A 259 -22.26 22.52 13.01
C VAL A 259 -21.47 22.47 14.31
N GLU A 260 -21.01 23.62 14.76
CA GLU A 260 -20.23 23.75 15.98
C GLU A 260 -20.68 25.00 16.75
N ARG A 261 -20.91 24.84 18.05
CA ARG A 261 -21.10 25.91 18.99
C ARG A 261 -19.95 25.90 19.99
N GLU A 262 -19.34 27.04 20.18
CA GLU A 262 -18.29 27.26 21.17
C GLU A 262 -18.64 28.45 22.07
N ASP A 263 -18.43 28.28 23.38
CA ASP A 263 -18.72 29.29 24.38
C ASP A 263 -17.46 29.57 25.18
N GLU A 264 -16.79 30.64 24.82
CA GLU A 264 -15.54 31.01 25.47
C GLU A 264 -15.62 32.42 26.04
N LYS A 265 -15.48 32.53 27.38
CA LYS A 265 -15.40 33.79 28.10
C LYS A 265 -16.49 34.82 27.78
N GLY A 266 -17.72 34.33 27.55
CA GLY A 266 -18.88 35.20 27.25
C GLY A 266 -19.05 35.53 25.77
N VAL A 267 -18.25 34.94 24.89
CA VAL A 267 -18.44 34.99 23.44
C VAL A 267 -18.94 33.61 23.00
N VAL A 268 -20.10 33.58 22.36
CA VAL A 268 -20.66 32.39 21.79
C VAL A 268 -20.49 32.43 20.27
N THR A 269 -19.77 31.48 19.71
CA THR A 269 -19.57 31.33 18.28
C THR A 269 -20.34 30.14 17.76
N PHE A 270 -21.10 30.33 16.68
CA PHE A 270 -21.76 29.30 15.90
C PHE A 270 -21.08 29.20 14.54
N ASN A 271 -20.51 28.06 14.24
CA ASN A 271 -19.95 27.73 12.93
C ASN A 271 -20.79 26.67 12.27
N SER A 272 -21.20 26.90 11.03
CA SER A 272 -21.81 25.90 10.17
C SER A 272 -21.09 25.83 8.84
N ASN A 273 -20.92 24.60 8.35
CA ASN A 273 -20.29 24.33 7.07
C ASN A 273 -21.07 23.20 6.38
N ALA A 274 -21.37 23.41 5.10
CA ALA A 274 -21.87 22.36 4.22
C ALA A 274 -21.00 22.33 2.98
N TYR A 275 -20.66 21.14 2.50
CA TYR A 275 -19.79 20.99 1.34
C TYR A 275 -20.26 19.89 0.39
N VAL A 276 -19.89 20.05 -0.86
CA VAL A 276 -19.87 19.02 -1.88
C VAL A 276 -18.51 19.06 -2.57
N GLY A 277 -17.97 17.90 -2.89
CA GLY A 277 -16.64 17.83 -3.47
C GLY A 277 -16.41 16.57 -4.30
N TYR A 278 -15.32 16.64 -5.03
CA TYR A 278 -14.80 15.59 -5.90
C TYR A 278 -13.37 15.31 -5.52
N GLY A 279 -13.08 14.05 -5.27
CA GLY A 279 -11.74 13.55 -4.94
C GLY A 279 -11.23 12.64 -6.04
N GLN A 280 -9.93 12.69 -6.25
CA GLN A 280 -9.20 11.78 -7.12
C GLN A 280 -7.85 11.46 -6.49
N ARG A 281 -7.49 10.18 -6.51
CA ARG A 281 -6.18 9.73 -6.07
C ARG A 281 -5.33 9.35 -7.28
N GLU A 282 -4.12 9.82 -7.30
CA GLU A 282 -3.12 9.40 -8.26
C GLU A 282 -1.86 8.98 -7.48
N ARG A 283 -1.60 7.68 -7.43
CA ARG A 283 -0.51 7.08 -6.62
C ARG A 283 -0.62 7.47 -5.14
N ASP A 284 0.34 8.25 -4.66
CA ASP A 284 0.44 8.66 -3.24
C ASP A 284 -0.21 10.03 -2.98
N ILE A 285 -0.77 10.66 -4.02
CA ILE A 285 -1.38 12.00 -3.93
C ILE A 285 -2.89 11.87 -4.08
N GLU A 286 -3.62 12.36 -3.08
CA GLU A 286 -5.05 12.57 -3.14
C GLU A 286 -5.34 14.05 -3.34
N ALA A 287 -6.08 14.38 -4.40
CA ALA A 287 -6.57 15.73 -4.67
C ALA A 287 -8.07 15.78 -4.39
N PHE A 288 -8.51 16.76 -3.59
CA PHE A 288 -9.92 16.98 -3.29
C PHE A 288 -10.31 18.42 -3.64
N THR A 289 -11.27 18.57 -4.55
CA THR A 289 -11.85 19.88 -4.92
C THR A 289 -13.21 19.98 -4.31
N SER A 290 -13.50 21.06 -3.59
CA SER A 290 -14.76 21.24 -2.89
C SER A 290 -15.36 22.64 -3.08
N LEU A 291 -16.67 22.69 -3.09
CA LEU A 291 -17.46 23.91 -2.91
C LEU A 291 -18.09 23.84 -1.52
N GLN A 292 -17.87 24.87 -0.72
CA GLN A 292 -18.27 24.91 0.68
C GLN A 292 -19.07 26.17 0.97
N LEU A 293 -20.23 26.00 1.59
CA LEU A 293 -20.97 27.10 2.21
C LEU A 293 -20.56 27.14 3.69
N GLN A 294 -19.94 28.24 4.10
CA GLN A 294 -19.53 28.50 5.48
C GLN A 294 -20.32 29.65 6.05
N GLN A 295 -20.74 29.52 7.30
CA GLN A 295 -21.40 30.58 8.05
C GLN A 295 -20.83 30.58 9.46
N GLU A 296 -20.45 31.79 9.91
CA GLU A 296 -20.02 32.04 11.29
C GLU A 296 -20.93 33.12 11.88
N GLU A 297 -21.44 32.88 13.09
CA GLU A 297 -22.20 33.84 13.87
C GLU A 297 -21.54 33.98 15.24
N ILE A 298 -21.23 35.23 15.63
CA ILE A 298 -20.59 35.55 16.90
C ILE A 298 -21.59 36.36 17.73
N HIS A 299 -21.83 35.88 18.94
CA HIS A 299 -22.73 36.57 19.90
C HIS A 299 -21.96 36.93 21.18
N PHE A 300 -21.84 38.22 21.43
CA PHE A 300 -21.22 38.78 22.63
C PHE A 300 -22.28 38.90 23.74
N ARG A 301 -22.20 38.05 24.81
CA ARG A 301 -23.20 38.04 25.89
C ARG A 301 -23.29 39.35 26.67
N GLN A 302 -22.14 40.07 26.85
CA GLN A 302 -22.10 41.30 27.62
C GLN A 302 -22.73 42.46 26.93
N SER A 303 -22.52 42.63 25.62
CA SER A 303 -23.05 43.73 24.82
C SER A 303 -24.38 43.42 24.14
N GLY A 304 -24.75 42.15 24.03
CA GLY A 304 -25.85 41.69 23.22
C GLY A 304 -25.63 41.81 21.72
N GLN A 305 -24.44 42.22 21.29
CA GLN A 305 -24.09 42.38 19.88
C GLN A 305 -24.01 41.03 19.19
N ARG A 306 -24.43 40.99 17.94
CA ARG A 306 -24.33 39.82 17.05
C ARG A 306 -23.65 40.25 15.75
N ASP A 307 -22.65 39.51 15.35
CA ASP A 307 -21.98 39.67 14.07
C ASP A 307 -22.03 38.32 13.33
N GLY A 308 -22.11 38.35 12.02
CA GLY A 308 -22.16 37.12 11.21
C GLY A 308 -21.55 37.34 9.85
N VAL A 309 -20.91 36.26 9.34
CA VAL A 309 -20.27 36.21 8.02
C VAL A 309 -20.68 34.94 7.33
N LYS A 310 -21.00 35.05 6.05
CA LYS A 310 -21.27 33.94 5.13
C LYS A 310 -20.25 33.94 4.01
N ALA A 311 -19.79 32.77 3.61
CA ALA A 311 -18.89 32.64 2.47
C ALA A 311 -19.20 31.38 1.67
N LEU A 312 -19.22 31.52 0.34
CA LEU A 312 -19.16 30.42 -0.58
C LEU A 312 -17.68 30.25 -1.00
N VAL A 313 -17.06 29.17 -0.56
CA VAL A 313 -15.63 28.95 -0.69
C VAL A 313 -15.38 27.83 -1.69
N LEU A 314 -14.61 28.14 -2.74
CA LEU A 314 -14.05 27.11 -3.63
C LEU A 314 -12.67 26.75 -3.11
N GLY A 315 -12.42 25.47 -2.85
CA GLY A 315 -11.17 24.99 -2.33
C GLY A 315 -10.64 23.78 -3.10
N LYS A 316 -9.32 23.65 -3.12
CA LYS A 316 -8.65 22.45 -3.59
C LYS A 316 -7.50 22.09 -2.65
N ALA A 317 -7.51 20.86 -2.19
CA ALA A 317 -6.48 20.31 -1.30
C ALA A 317 -5.75 19.16 -2.00
N TRP A 318 -4.44 19.07 -1.76
CA TRP A 318 -3.63 17.94 -2.17
C TRP A 318 -2.98 17.35 -0.91
N THR A 319 -3.14 16.05 -0.75
CA THR A 319 -2.57 15.31 0.37
C THR A 319 -1.63 14.24 -0.19
N LEU A 320 -0.36 14.33 0.18
CA LEU A 320 0.65 13.32 -0.11
C LEU A 320 0.97 12.59 1.18
N GLN A 321 0.82 11.26 1.18
CA GLN A 321 1.14 10.43 2.35
C GLN A 321 1.99 9.24 1.91
N ARG A 322 3.18 9.13 2.48
CA ARG A 322 4.09 8.01 2.30
C ARG A 322 4.56 7.52 3.66
N PHE A 323 3.94 6.47 4.14
CA PHE A 323 4.28 5.81 5.38
C PHE A 323 4.58 4.34 5.14
N ASP A 324 5.52 3.78 5.89
CA ASP A 324 5.85 2.35 5.88
C ASP A 324 4.72 1.49 6.47
N SER A 325 3.89 2.04 7.34
CA SER A 325 2.68 1.43 7.90
C SER A 325 1.63 2.51 8.17
N GLN A 326 0.37 2.23 7.85
CA GLN A 326 -0.75 3.12 8.15
C GLN A 326 -1.18 3.07 9.62
N LEU A 327 -1.00 1.91 10.27
CA LEU A 327 -1.44 1.69 11.65
C LEU A 327 -0.38 2.08 12.68
N ASN A 328 0.89 1.85 12.36
CA ASN A 328 2.02 2.18 13.24
C ASN A 328 3.21 2.63 12.40
N PRO A 329 3.19 3.87 11.89
CA PRO A 329 4.25 4.37 11.03
C PRO A 329 5.55 4.56 11.83
N SER A 330 6.63 3.92 11.38
CA SER A 330 7.97 4.12 11.91
C SER A 330 8.83 5.01 11.01
N ARG A 331 8.47 5.10 9.73
CA ARG A 331 9.13 5.94 8.72
C ARG A 331 8.11 6.48 7.73
N GLY A 332 8.32 7.70 7.29
CA GLY A 332 7.49 8.29 6.25
C GLY A 332 7.31 9.79 6.43
N TYR A 333 6.51 10.35 5.57
CA TYR A 333 6.14 11.76 5.63
C TYR A 333 4.74 11.96 5.05
N GLY A 334 4.07 13.01 5.53
CA GLY A 334 2.81 13.50 4.98
C GLY A 334 2.91 15.00 4.71
N VAL A 335 2.41 15.42 3.56
CA VAL A 335 2.33 16.84 3.17
C VAL A 335 0.91 17.13 2.73
N LYS A 336 0.30 18.17 3.30
CA LYS A 336 -0.98 18.70 2.83
C LYS A 336 -0.76 20.12 2.34
N PHE A 337 -1.20 20.37 1.10
CA PHE A 337 -1.28 21.70 0.54
C PHE A 337 -2.75 22.01 0.22
N GLU A 338 -3.20 23.19 0.59
CA GLU A 338 -4.58 23.60 0.35
C GLU A 338 -4.59 25.06 -0.15
N ILE A 339 -5.42 25.31 -1.15
CA ILE A 339 -5.74 26.64 -1.63
C ILE A 339 -7.25 26.79 -1.64
N SER A 340 -7.74 27.91 -1.13
CA SER A 340 -9.18 28.23 -1.12
C SER A 340 -9.41 29.69 -1.31
N GLY A 341 -10.58 30.04 -1.83
CA GLY A 341 -10.96 31.42 -2.03
C GLY A 341 -12.46 31.64 -2.04
N ALA A 342 -12.86 32.85 -1.68
CA ALA A 342 -14.23 33.32 -1.73
C ALA A 342 -14.30 34.71 -2.38
N SER A 343 -15.43 35.03 -2.98
CA SER A 343 -15.66 36.34 -3.62
C SER A 343 -16.98 36.91 -3.22
N LYS A 344 -17.03 38.21 -2.92
CA LYS A 344 -18.27 38.97 -2.65
C LYS A 344 -19.28 38.90 -3.79
N HIS A 345 -18.82 38.65 -5.01
CA HIS A 345 -19.69 38.45 -6.18
C HIS A 345 -20.35 37.06 -6.22
N ALA A 346 -19.96 36.15 -5.34
CA ALA A 346 -20.40 34.76 -5.30
C ALA A 346 -20.96 34.38 -3.91
N LEU A 347 -22.04 35.04 -3.49
CA LEU A 347 -22.77 34.75 -2.24
C LEU A 347 -21.90 34.82 -0.96
N SER A 348 -20.87 35.68 -0.97
CA SER A 348 -19.97 35.83 0.18
C SER A 348 -19.98 37.27 0.69
N ASP A 349 -19.93 37.45 2.00
CA ASP A 349 -19.81 38.75 2.65
C ASP A 349 -18.40 39.31 2.57
N ALA A 350 -17.40 38.44 2.34
CA ALA A 350 -15.99 38.76 2.23
C ALA A 350 -15.34 38.19 0.97
N THR A 351 -14.25 38.80 0.51
CA THR A 351 -13.37 38.28 -0.52
C THR A 351 -12.04 37.93 0.11
N PHE A 352 -11.56 36.70 -0.09
CA PHE A 352 -10.23 36.23 0.39
C PHE A 352 -9.68 35.12 -0.53
N THR A 353 -8.36 34.93 -0.47
CA THR A 353 -7.64 33.80 -1.10
C THR A 353 -6.55 33.32 -0.16
#